data_1a3c7a826572ec5ac71073ec2131ff52
#
_entry.id   1a3c7a826572ec5ac71073ec2131ff52
#
_cell.length_a   1.000
_cell.length_b   1.000
_cell.length_c   1.000
_cell.angle_alpha   90.00
_cell.angle_beta   90.00
_cell.angle_gamma   90.00
#
_symmetry.space_group_name_H-M   'P 1'
#
loop_
_entity.id
_entity.type
_entity.pdbx_description
1 polymer ?
#
loop_
_entity_poly.entity_id
_entity_poly.type
_entity_poly.pdbx_seq_one_letter_code
_entity_poly.pdbx_strand_id
1 'polypeptide(L)'
;MREISVFSGTAHPALAEEICGHLGVPLQPSIVRRFANDCLEVQLQSNCRERDVFLIQPLSAPVQEHLVELLLMLDAARGASAARVTAVIPHYAYARSDKKTMPRVSIGGRLVADLLVAAGATRVLTMTLHSPQVHGFFSVPVDHLHALREIAAHFADTDLTGTVVVSPDLGNAKAAALLARMLGLPVAAGAKERLSDEQVTITSIIGDVAGRDVIVLDDEIARGTTILEILARLRERGARSVRIACTHGLFSDGALKRIAAQPEVQEIVCTNSVAIGETERHERLHVISVAPALAEAIRRIHEGESVSALFHDQEPLFRGQDPPG
;
A
#
# COMPACT_ATOMS: atom_id res chain seq x y z
N MET A 1 2.83 -18.82 25.59
CA MET A 1 2.53 -17.97 24.43
C MET A 1 1.31 -18.56 23.74
N ARG A 2 0.36 -17.77 23.24
CA ARG A 2 -0.77 -18.28 22.48
C ARG A 2 -0.30 -18.83 21.14
N GLU A 3 -1.01 -19.80 20.57
CA GLU A 3 -0.72 -20.24 19.21
C GLU A 3 -1.19 -19.18 18.20
N ILE A 4 -0.39 -18.93 17.18
CA ILE A 4 -0.72 -18.08 16.05
C ILE A 4 -1.54 -18.87 15.02
N SER A 5 -2.53 -18.25 14.42
CA SER A 5 -3.28 -18.79 13.28
C SER A 5 -3.43 -17.71 12.23
N VAL A 6 -2.99 -17.98 11.02
CA VAL A 6 -3.04 -17.05 9.88
C VAL A 6 -3.99 -17.61 8.84
N PHE A 7 -4.97 -16.82 8.42
CA PHE A 7 -5.91 -17.14 7.36
C PHE A 7 -5.84 -16.09 6.25
N SER A 8 -6.16 -16.50 5.04
CA SER A 8 -6.30 -15.60 3.91
C SER A 8 -7.74 -15.52 3.46
N GLY A 9 -8.18 -14.32 3.10
CA GLY A 9 -9.29 -14.17 2.20
C GLY A 9 -8.87 -14.38 0.74
N THR A 10 -9.83 -14.18 -0.18
CA THR A 10 -9.65 -14.51 -1.60
C THR A 10 -8.91 -13.44 -2.40
N ALA A 11 -8.72 -12.23 -1.86
CA ALA A 11 -8.10 -11.12 -2.59
C ALA A 11 -6.63 -11.36 -2.94
N HIS A 12 -5.85 -12.02 -2.06
CA HIS A 12 -4.43 -12.24 -2.31
C HIS A 12 -3.85 -13.43 -1.53
N PRO A 13 -4.25 -14.69 -1.80
CA PRO A 13 -3.73 -15.86 -1.09
C PRO A 13 -2.21 -16.02 -1.19
N ALA A 14 -1.61 -15.70 -2.36
CA ALA A 14 -0.18 -15.81 -2.56
C ALA A 14 0.64 -14.92 -1.59
N LEU A 15 0.19 -13.70 -1.29
CA LEU A 15 0.82 -12.86 -0.28
C LEU A 15 0.71 -13.48 1.11
N ALA A 16 -0.42 -14.07 1.44
CA ALA A 16 -0.61 -14.74 2.73
C ALA A 16 0.28 -15.98 2.88
N GLU A 17 0.46 -16.77 1.83
CA GLU A 17 1.40 -17.90 1.79
C GLU A 17 2.84 -17.43 1.99
N GLU A 18 3.24 -16.35 1.32
CA GLU A 18 4.57 -15.76 1.45
C GLU A 18 4.82 -15.25 2.89
N ILE A 19 3.86 -14.54 3.48
CA ILE A 19 3.91 -14.09 4.89
C ILE A 19 4.06 -15.30 5.83
N CYS A 20 3.27 -16.36 5.63
CA CYS A 20 3.35 -17.58 6.43
C CYS A 20 4.72 -18.26 6.29
N GLY A 21 5.30 -18.25 5.08
CA GLY A 21 6.66 -18.74 4.84
C GLY A 21 7.70 -18.00 5.68
N HIS A 22 7.62 -16.66 5.77
CA HIS A 22 8.52 -15.87 6.62
C HIS A 22 8.27 -16.05 8.12
N LEU A 23 7.02 -16.31 8.52
CA LEU A 23 6.68 -16.60 9.92
C LEU A 23 7.05 -18.03 10.36
N GLY A 24 7.30 -18.94 9.42
CA GLY A 24 7.52 -20.36 9.70
C GLY A 24 6.26 -21.09 10.20
N VAL A 25 5.06 -20.62 9.82
CA VAL A 25 3.76 -21.21 10.20
C VAL A 25 2.96 -21.59 8.96
N PRO A 26 2.07 -22.61 9.03
CA PRO A 26 1.22 -22.94 7.90
C PRO A 26 0.09 -21.90 7.74
N LEU A 27 -0.25 -21.56 6.50
CA LEU A 27 -1.49 -20.86 6.19
C LEU A 27 -2.66 -21.79 6.51
N GLN A 28 -3.59 -21.33 7.35
CA GLN A 28 -4.75 -22.12 7.76
C GLN A 28 -5.82 -22.09 6.66
N PRO A 29 -6.48 -23.23 6.41
CA PRO A 29 -7.49 -23.30 5.36
C PRO A 29 -8.75 -22.51 5.73
N SER A 30 -9.29 -21.80 4.74
CA SER A 30 -10.60 -21.14 4.77
C SER A 30 -11.40 -21.51 3.53
N ILE A 31 -12.72 -21.54 3.64
CA ILE A 31 -13.63 -21.73 2.52
C ILE A 31 -14.47 -20.48 2.38
N VAL A 32 -14.50 -19.92 1.18
CA VAL A 32 -15.41 -18.84 0.79
C VAL A 32 -16.30 -19.37 -0.31
N ARG A 33 -17.61 -19.31 -0.10
CA ARG A 33 -18.62 -19.78 -1.05
C ARG A 33 -19.57 -18.65 -1.37
N ARG A 34 -20.05 -18.64 -2.61
CA ARG A 34 -21.12 -17.76 -3.05
C ARG A 34 -22.38 -18.57 -3.26
N PHE A 35 -23.46 -18.19 -2.56
CA PHE A 35 -24.78 -18.80 -2.75
C PHE A 35 -25.46 -18.31 -4.03
N ALA A 36 -26.50 -19.00 -4.46
CA ALA A 36 -27.27 -18.64 -5.65
C ALA A 36 -27.96 -17.26 -5.56
N ASN A 37 -28.17 -16.75 -4.35
CA ASN A 37 -28.69 -15.40 -4.07
C ASN A 37 -27.59 -14.33 -3.93
N ASP A 38 -26.36 -14.66 -4.39
CA ASP A 38 -25.19 -13.80 -4.37
C ASP A 38 -24.58 -13.49 -2.98
N CYS A 39 -25.11 -14.05 -1.90
CA CYS A 39 -24.50 -13.91 -0.57
C CYS A 39 -23.22 -14.75 -0.44
N LEU A 40 -22.27 -14.24 0.34
CA LEU A 40 -21.06 -14.97 0.70
C LEU A 40 -21.26 -15.78 1.99
N GLU A 41 -20.66 -16.94 2.04
CA GLU A 41 -20.43 -17.74 3.23
C GLU A 41 -18.93 -17.90 3.44
N VAL A 42 -18.47 -17.70 4.67
CA VAL A 42 -17.06 -17.89 5.04
C VAL A 42 -16.98 -18.93 6.16
N GLN A 43 -16.07 -19.89 6.02
CA GLN A 43 -15.75 -20.86 7.04
C GLN A 43 -14.25 -20.91 7.28
N LEU A 44 -13.80 -20.64 8.50
CA LEU A 44 -12.44 -20.90 8.95
C LEU A 44 -12.35 -22.39 9.36
N GLN A 45 -11.48 -23.16 8.68
CA GLN A 45 -11.47 -24.63 8.85
C GLN A 45 -10.50 -25.11 9.93
N SER A 46 -9.85 -24.20 10.66
CA SER A 46 -8.96 -24.53 11.78
C SER A 46 -9.48 -23.95 13.08
N ASN A 47 -9.07 -24.55 14.19
CA ASN A 47 -9.46 -24.08 15.52
C ASN A 47 -8.91 -22.67 15.79
N CYS A 48 -9.79 -21.74 16.17
CA CYS A 48 -9.43 -20.36 16.53
C CYS A 48 -9.50 -20.10 18.04
N ARG A 49 -10.03 -21.05 18.84
CA ARG A 49 -10.28 -20.84 20.28
C ARG A 49 -8.98 -20.52 21.01
N GLU A 50 -8.99 -19.40 21.77
CA GLU A 50 -7.84 -18.89 22.55
C GLU A 50 -6.58 -18.61 21.73
N ARG A 51 -6.67 -18.63 20.39
CA ARG A 51 -5.55 -18.31 19.49
C ARG A 51 -5.45 -16.84 19.17
N ASP A 52 -4.28 -16.43 18.70
CA ASP A 52 -4.00 -15.14 18.10
C ASP A 52 -4.21 -15.24 16.59
N VAL A 53 -5.31 -14.72 16.09
CA VAL A 53 -5.76 -14.90 14.72
C VAL A 53 -5.40 -13.68 13.88
N PHE A 54 -4.76 -13.91 12.72
CA PHE A 54 -4.45 -12.90 11.71
C PHE A 54 -5.21 -13.23 10.43
N LEU A 55 -6.02 -12.28 9.97
CA LEU A 55 -6.84 -12.39 8.75
C LEU A 55 -6.26 -11.47 7.69
N ILE A 56 -5.67 -12.03 6.64
CA ILE A 56 -4.98 -11.27 5.58
C ILE A 56 -5.95 -11.07 4.42
N GLN A 57 -6.35 -9.81 4.16
CA GLN A 57 -7.26 -9.45 3.08
C GLN A 57 -7.04 -8.02 2.63
N PRO A 58 -6.28 -7.75 1.56
CA PRO A 58 -6.27 -6.42 0.95
C PRO A 58 -7.64 -6.08 0.37
N LEU A 59 -8.07 -4.82 0.53
CA LEU A 59 -9.32 -4.34 -0.05
C LEU A 59 -9.10 -3.88 -1.50
N SER A 60 -8.66 -4.80 -2.36
CA SER A 60 -8.55 -4.59 -3.80
C SER A 60 -9.87 -4.88 -4.51
N ALA A 61 -9.96 -4.59 -5.81
CA ALA A 61 -11.16 -4.90 -6.59
C ALA A 61 -11.41 -6.44 -6.69
N PRO A 62 -12.65 -6.88 -6.54
CA PRO A 62 -13.88 -6.14 -6.23
C PRO A 62 -14.00 -5.76 -4.74
N VAL A 63 -13.79 -4.48 -4.44
CA VAL A 63 -13.56 -3.95 -3.07
C VAL A 63 -14.68 -4.31 -2.09
N GLN A 64 -15.95 -4.18 -2.53
CA GLN A 64 -17.10 -4.43 -1.67
C GLN A 64 -17.22 -5.90 -1.29
N GLU A 65 -16.89 -6.79 -2.20
CA GLU A 65 -16.89 -8.23 -1.99
C GLU A 65 -15.81 -8.62 -0.97
N HIS A 66 -14.57 -8.20 -1.21
CA HIS A 66 -13.46 -8.47 -0.30
C HIS A 66 -13.65 -7.83 1.09
N LEU A 67 -14.33 -6.67 1.15
CA LEU A 67 -14.71 -6.07 2.43
C LEU A 67 -15.74 -6.95 3.17
N VAL A 68 -16.81 -7.37 2.51
CA VAL A 68 -17.84 -8.23 3.13
C VAL A 68 -17.25 -9.56 3.56
N GLU A 69 -16.39 -10.15 2.72
CA GLU A 69 -15.66 -11.37 3.04
C GLU A 69 -14.82 -11.20 4.33
N LEU A 70 -14.03 -10.12 4.43
CA LEU A 70 -13.26 -9.85 5.63
C LEU A 70 -14.12 -9.65 6.87
N LEU A 71 -15.27 -8.99 6.76
CA LEU A 71 -16.23 -8.84 7.87
C LEU A 71 -16.76 -10.21 8.33
N LEU A 72 -17.08 -11.10 7.42
CA LEU A 72 -17.50 -12.47 7.72
C LEU A 72 -16.39 -13.30 8.36
N MET A 73 -15.13 -13.16 7.90
CA MET A 73 -13.97 -13.81 8.52
C MET A 73 -13.76 -13.34 9.96
N LEU A 74 -13.87 -12.03 10.22
CA LEU A 74 -13.75 -11.43 11.55
C LEU A 74 -14.83 -11.96 12.50
N ASP A 75 -16.07 -11.99 12.04
CA ASP A 75 -17.20 -12.53 12.83
C ASP A 75 -17.02 -14.02 13.12
N ALA A 76 -16.61 -14.81 12.14
CA ALA A 76 -16.33 -16.23 12.32
C ALA A 76 -15.21 -16.48 13.36
N ALA A 77 -14.11 -15.72 13.31
CA ALA A 77 -13.01 -15.84 14.27
C ALA A 77 -13.45 -15.45 15.68
N ARG A 78 -14.19 -14.34 15.81
CA ARG A 78 -14.79 -13.89 17.09
C ARG A 78 -15.76 -14.93 17.63
N GLY A 79 -16.69 -15.43 16.80
CA GLY A 79 -17.67 -16.46 17.18
C GLY A 79 -17.02 -17.78 17.59
N ALA A 80 -15.84 -18.11 17.01
CA ALA A 80 -15.02 -19.26 17.39
C ALA A 80 -14.17 -19.03 18.65
N SER A 81 -14.36 -17.94 19.38
CA SER A 81 -13.66 -17.56 20.62
C SER A 81 -12.15 -17.37 20.44
N ALA A 82 -11.72 -16.75 19.33
CA ALA A 82 -10.35 -16.28 19.19
C ALA A 82 -10.01 -15.29 20.33
N ALA A 83 -8.80 -15.37 20.85
CA ALA A 83 -8.38 -14.49 21.95
C ALA A 83 -8.08 -13.08 21.47
N ARG A 84 -7.49 -12.95 20.28
CA ARG A 84 -7.25 -11.70 19.55
C ARG A 84 -7.52 -11.95 18.07
N VAL A 85 -8.05 -10.94 17.38
CA VAL A 85 -8.24 -10.99 15.93
C VAL A 85 -7.66 -9.74 15.30
N THR A 86 -6.57 -9.90 14.55
CA THR A 86 -5.92 -8.82 13.81
C THR A 86 -6.34 -8.87 12.35
N ALA A 87 -6.98 -7.80 11.88
CA ALA A 87 -7.22 -7.60 10.45
C ALA A 87 -5.96 -7.07 9.79
N VAL A 88 -5.33 -7.86 8.93
CA VAL A 88 -4.16 -7.48 8.13
C VAL A 88 -4.67 -7.03 6.76
N ILE A 89 -4.68 -5.73 6.55
CA ILE A 89 -5.24 -5.08 5.37
C ILE A 89 -4.11 -4.30 4.66
N PRO A 90 -3.28 -4.96 3.85
CA PRO A 90 -2.16 -4.29 3.18
C PRO A 90 -2.59 -3.08 2.35
N HIS A 91 -3.75 -3.15 1.70
CA HIS A 91 -4.37 -2.04 0.99
C HIS A 91 -5.75 -1.73 1.56
N TYR A 92 -5.92 -0.53 2.11
CA TYR A 92 -7.18 -0.04 2.66
C TYR A 92 -7.86 0.92 1.69
N ALA A 93 -8.67 0.40 0.76
CA ALA A 93 -9.25 1.15 -0.37
C ALA A 93 -10.00 2.43 0.04
N TYR A 94 -10.66 2.42 1.20
CA TYR A 94 -11.44 3.57 1.69
C TYR A 94 -10.60 4.68 2.35
N ALA A 95 -9.26 4.56 2.37
CA ALA A 95 -8.38 5.61 2.87
C ALA A 95 -8.51 6.94 2.10
N ARG A 96 -9.00 6.90 0.84
CA ARG A 96 -9.30 8.11 0.03
C ARG A 96 -10.56 8.86 0.47
N SER A 97 -11.46 8.18 1.20
CA SER A 97 -12.70 8.76 1.71
C SER A 97 -12.55 9.16 3.19
N ASP A 98 -11.57 10.04 3.45
CA ASP A 98 -11.15 10.48 4.80
C ASP A 98 -11.87 11.73 5.31
N LYS A 99 -12.55 12.45 4.42
CA LYS A 99 -13.21 13.72 4.72
C LYS A 99 -14.42 13.96 3.82
N LYS A 100 -15.25 14.89 4.22
CA LYS A 100 -16.36 15.38 3.39
C LYS A 100 -15.85 16.38 2.36
N THR A 101 -15.97 16.06 1.10
CA THR A 101 -15.64 16.95 -0.02
C THR A 101 -16.83 17.77 -0.48
N MET A 102 -18.05 17.31 -0.18
CA MET A 102 -19.32 17.96 -0.49
C MET A 102 -20.34 17.72 0.65
N PRO A 103 -21.42 18.52 0.73
CA PRO A 103 -22.51 18.26 1.67
C PRO A 103 -23.11 16.87 1.48
N ARG A 104 -23.44 16.19 2.58
CA ARG A 104 -24.13 14.88 2.59
C ARG A 104 -23.34 13.72 2.00
N VAL A 105 -22.02 13.85 1.81
CA VAL A 105 -21.11 12.75 1.46
C VAL A 105 -20.69 12.01 2.73
N SER A 106 -20.63 10.67 2.65
CA SER A 106 -20.12 9.84 3.74
C SER A 106 -18.60 9.95 3.89
N ILE A 107 -18.10 9.71 5.08
CA ILE A 107 -16.67 9.45 5.33
C ILE A 107 -16.49 7.93 5.32
N GLY A 108 -16.27 7.37 4.13
CA GLY A 108 -16.19 5.91 3.93
C GLY A 108 -15.08 5.25 4.73
N GLY A 109 -13.93 5.92 4.86
CA GLY A 109 -12.82 5.43 5.68
C GLY A 109 -13.19 5.22 7.14
N ARG A 110 -14.01 6.11 7.72
CA ARG A 110 -14.53 5.97 9.09
C ARG A 110 -15.57 4.86 9.18
N LEU A 111 -16.54 4.83 8.24
CA LEU A 111 -17.58 3.82 8.25
C LEU A 111 -16.99 2.41 8.19
N VAL A 112 -16.03 2.16 7.30
CA VAL A 112 -15.38 0.86 7.16
C VAL A 112 -14.58 0.51 8.41
N ALA A 113 -13.90 1.48 9.05
CA ALA A 113 -13.21 1.27 10.31
C ALA A 113 -14.18 0.79 11.42
N ASP A 114 -15.33 1.46 11.56
CA ASP A 114 -16.36 1.08 12.53
C ASP A 114 -16.92 -0.32 12.24
N LEU A 115 -17.15 -0.69 10.96
CA LEU A 115 -17.64 -2.01 10.57
C LEU A 115 -16.64 -3.13 10.90
N LEU A 116 -15.33 -2.92 10.64
CA LEU A 116 -14.29 -3.89 10.97
C LEU A 116 -14.22 -4.16 12.47
N VAL A 117 -14.30 -3.11 13.28
CA VAL A 117 -14.33 -3.26 14.76
C VAL A 117 -15.61 -3.95 15.22
N ALA A 118 -16.77 -3.56 14.70
CA ALA A 118 -18.06 -4.18 15.02
C ALA A 118 -18.08 -5.68 14.64
N ALA A 119 -17.44 -6.05 13.54
CA ALA A 119 -17.31 -7.44 13.10
C ALA A 119 -16.40 -8.27 14.02
N GLY A 120 -15.45 -7.65 14.74
CA GLY A 120 -14.62 -8.36 15.71
C GLY A 120 -13.13 -8.11 15.63
N ALA A 121 -12.67 -7.16 14.79
CA ALA A 121 -11.27 -6.77 14.79
C ALA A 121 -10.87 -6.16 16.14
N THR A 122 -9.84 -6.71 16.78
CA THR A 122 -9.24 -6.18 18.01
C THR A 122 -7.99 -5.36 17.74
N ARG A 123 -7.46 -5.41 16.52
CA ARG A 123 -6.31 -4.68 16.00
C ARG A 123 -6.38 -4.64 14.48
N VAL A 124 -5.79 -3.63 13.88
CA VAL A 124 -5.61 -3.54 12.42
C VAL A 124 -4.12 -3.35 12.10
N LEU A 125 -3.63 -4.08 11.11
CA LEU A 125 -2.32 -3.87 10.51
C LEU A 125 -2.54 -3.47 9.05
N THR A 126 -1.99 -2.33 8.64
CA THR A 126 -2.16 -1.81 7.28
C THR A 126 -0.86 -1.20 6.76
N MET A 127 -0.81 -0.89 5.45
CA MET A 127 0.38 -0.33 4.83
C MET A 127 0.03 0.85 3.93
N THR A 128 0.86 1.90 3.98
CA THR A 128 0.83 3.09 3.10
C THR A 128 -0.59 3.61 2.87
N LEU A 129 -1.26 4.06 3.94
CA LEU A 129 -2.57 4.69 3.83
C LEU A 129 -2.49 5.97 3.01
N HIS A 130 -3.36 6.12 2.00
CA HIS A 130 -3.48 7.35 1.22
C HIS A 130 -3.64 8.60 2.10
N SER A 131 -4.45 8.48 3.14
CA SER A 131 -4.61 9.49 4.21
C SER A 131 -4.19 8.86 5.54
N PRO A 132 -2.99 9.15 6.07
CA PRO A 132 -2.51 8.57 7.33
C PRO A 132 -3.45 8.81 8.52
N GLN A 133 -4.21 9.92 8.51
CA GLN A 133 -5.16 10.25 9.58
C GLN A 133 -6.27 9.20 9.74
N VAL A 134 -6.52 8.35 8.73
CA VAL A 134 -7.51 7.28 8.78
C VAL A 134 -7.23 6.29 9.92
N HIS A 135 -5.98 6.12 10.34
CA HIS A 135 -5.67 5.28 11.50
C HIS A 135 -6.37 5.77 12.79
N GLY A 136 -6.63 7.07 12.90
CA GLY A 136 -7.38 7.67 14.01
C GLY A 136 -8.90 7.43 13.97
N PHE A 137 -9.43 6.81 12.90
CA PHE A 137 -10.85 6.46 12.82
C PHE A 137 -11.18 5.17 13.56
N PHE A 138 -10.20 4.34 13.81
CA PHE A 138 -10.40 3.07 14.52
C PHE A 138 -10.45 3.28 16.03
N SER A 139 -11.34 2.56 16.70
CA SER A 139 -11.41 2.49 18.17
C SER A 139 -10.54 1.36 18.74
N VAL A 140 -9.77 0.69 17.91
CA VAL A 140 -8.78 -0.34 18.28
C VAL A 140 -7.38 0.08 17.81
N PRO A 141 -6.30 -0.51 18.36
CA PRO A 141 -4.95 -0.21 17.91
C PRO A 141 -4.77 -0.46 16.40
N VAL A 142 -4.04 0.45 15.74
CA VAL A 142 -3.67 0.34 14.34
C VAL A 142 -2.17 0.45 14.20
N ASP A 143 -1.56 -0.52 13.52
CA ASP A 143 -0.17 -0.46 13.08
C ASP A 143 -0.16 -0.12 11.59
N HIS A 144 0.43 1.03 11.25
CA HIS A 144 0.46 1.56 9.89
C HIS A 144 1.89 1.53 9.35
N LEU A 145 2.23 0.51 8.55
CA LEU A 145 3.53 0.36 7.90
C LEU A 145 3.66 1.26 6.66
N HIS A 146 4.89 1.42 6.18
CA HIS A 146 5.21 2.05 4.90
C HIS A 146 6.14 1.15 4.08
N ALA A 147 5.93 1.07 2.77
CA ALA A 147 6.75 0.26 1.87
C ALA A 147 7.98 1.02 1.30
N LEU A 148 8.32 2.18 1.88
CA LEU A 148 9.40 3.02 1.34
C LEU A 148 10.77 2.35 1.43
N ARG A 149 10.98 1.50 2.44
CA ARG A 149 12.24 0.78 2.61
C ARG A 149 12.43 -0.28 1.53
N GLU A 150 11.39 -1.03 1.22
CA GLU A 150 11.37 -2.02 0.16
C GLU A 150 11.59 -1.36 -1.21
N ILE A 151 10.94 -0.22 -1.46
CA ILE A 151 11.12 0.59 -2.67
C ILE A 151 12.57 1.12 -2.74
N ALA A 152 13.10 1.65 -1.63
CA ALA A 152 14.47 2.16 -1.61
C ALA A 152 15.49 1.03 -1.82
N ALA A 153 15.27 -0.15 -1.24
CA ALA A 153 16.12 -1.32 -1.42
C ALA A 153 16.15 -1.79 -2.88
N HIS A 154 15.02 -1.71 -3.60
CA HIS A 154 14.98 -2.03 -5.03
C HIS A 154 15.92 -1.14 -5.85
N PHE A 155 16.04 0.14 -5.50
CA PHE A 155 16.92 1.08 -6.19
C PHE A 155 18.37 1.09 -5.68
N ALA A 156 18.69 0.32 -4.63
CA ALA A 156 20.00 0.37 -3.98
C ALA A 156 21.18 0.05 -4.91
N ASP A 157 20.99 -0.88 -5.84
CA ASP A 157 22.01 -1.30 -6.80
C ASP A 157 21.94 -0.55 -8.14
N THR A 158 21.08 0.47 -8.25
CA THR A 158 20.89 1.27 -9.45
C THR A 158 21.85 2.48 -9.43
N ASP A 159 22.49 2.81 -10.55
CA ASP A 159 23.20 4.10 -10.68
C ASP A 159 22.16 5.24 -10.66
N LEU A 160 22.14 5.98 -9.56
CA LEU A 160 21.25 7.10 -9.33
C LEU A 160 21.95 8.47 -9.50
N THR A 161 23.13 8.50 -10.12
CA THR A 161 23.87 9.76 -10.38
C THR A 161 23.02 10.72 -11.20
N GLY A 162 22.79 11.94 -10.68
CA GLY A 162 21.98 12.96 -11.33
C GLY A 162 20.46 12.69 -11.27
N THR A 163 20.02 11.76 -10.41
CA THR A 163 18.60 11.45 -10.22
C THR A 163 17.94 12.38 -9.18
N VAL A 164 16.64 12.62 -9.33
CA VAL A 164 15.80 13.36 -8.39
C VAL A 164 14.51 12.58 -8.09
N VAL A 165 14.07 12.55 -6.84
CA VAL A 165 12.76 11.99 -6.47
C VAL A 165 11.69 13.05 -6.65
N VAL A 166 10.58 12.71 -7.29
CA VAL A 166 9.48 13.63 -7.57
C VAL A 166 8.19 13.09 -6.99
N SER A 167 7.52 13.90 -6.17
CA SER A 167 6.13 13.66 -5.78
C SER A 167 5.19 14.21 -6.85
N PRO A 168 4.13 13.47 -7.28
CA PRO A 168 3.16 13.99 -8.23
C PRO A 168 2.38 15.21 -7.71
N ASP A 169 2.28 15.36 -6.40
CA ASP A 169 1.64 16.49 -5.74
C ASP A 169 2.22 16.76 -4.33
N LEU A 170 1.78 17.86 -3.72
CA LEU A 170 2.23 18.25 -2.38
C LEU A 170 1.74 17.30 -1.27
N GLY A 171 0.66 16.54 -1.50
CA GLY A 171 0.10 15.60 -0.53
C GLY A 171 1.08 14.47 -0.20
N ASN A 172 1.76 13.94 -1.23
CA ASN A 172 2.74 12.85 -1.07
C ASN A 172 4.19 13.34 -0.92
N ALA A 173 4.43 14.68 -0.85
CA ALA A 173 5.78 15.26 -0.81
C ALA A 173 6.61 14.79 0.40
N LYS A 174 5.98 14.49 1.54
CA LYS A 174 6.68 13.96 2.73
C LYS A 174 7.23 12.57 2.48
N ALA A 175 6.48 11.68 1.83
CA ALA A 175 6.94 10.34 1.49
C ALA A 175 8.07 10.41 0.44
N ALA A 176 7.94 11.26 -0.57
CA ALA A 176 8.99 11.49 -1.56
C ALA A 176 10.27 12.04 -0.93
N ALA A 177 10.17 12.98 0.02
CA ALA A 177 11.34 13.50 0.74
C ALA A 177 12.01 12.43 1.62
N LEU A 178 11.22 11.51 2.20
CA LEU A 178 11.76 10.39 2.96
C LEU A 178 12.50 9.41 2.05
N LEU A 179 11.90 9.01 0.92
CA LEU A 179 12.57 8.16 -0.07
C LEU A 179 13.86 8.82 -0.60
N ALA A 180 13.80 10.11 -0.94
CA ALA A 180 14.95 10.88 -1.39
C ALA A 180 16.10 10.85 -0.36
N ARG A 181 15.78 11.02 0.93
CA ARG A 181 16.74 10.90 2.03
C ARG A 181 17.37 9.51 2.12
N MET A 182 16.54 8.46 2.03
CA MET A 182 17.03 7.07 2.06
C MET A 182 17.98 6.75 0.92
N LEU A 183 17.76 7.37 -0.26
CA LEU A 183 18.58 7.20 -1.46
C LEU A 183 19.71 8.24 -1.61
N GLY A 184 19.80 9.22 -0.70
CA GLY A 184 20.79 10.32 -0.82
C GLY A 184 20.52 11.26 -2.01
N LEU A 185 19.26 11.44 -2.42
CA LEU A 185 18.86 12.18 -3.61
C LEU A 185 18.16 13.51 -3.26
N PRO A 186 18.17 14.50 -4.18
CA PRO A 186 17.29 15.66 -4.07
C PRO A 186 15.83 15.28 -4.30
N VAL A 187 14.93 16.19 -3.88
CA VAL A 187 13.48 16.02 -4.03
C VAL A 187 12.86 17.21 -4.76
N ALA A 188 11.84 16.93 -5.59
CA ALA A 188 10.99 17.91 -6.23
C ALA A 188 9.52 17.48 -6.10
N ALA A 189 8.58 18.37 -6.40
CA ALA A 189 7.15 18.07 -6.29
C ALA A 189 6.33 18.79 -7.38
N GLY A 190 5.29 18.13 -7.89
CA GLY A 190 4.26 18.73 -8.70
C GLY A 190 3.38 19.66 -7.87
N ALA A 191 3.10 20.83 -8.37
CA ALA A 191 2.14 21.76 -7.80
C ALA A 191 0.81 21.65 -8.58
N LYS A 192 -0.26 21.32 -7.86
CA LYS A 192 -1.61 21.24 -8.42
C LYS A 192 -2.32 22.58 -8.26
N GLU A 193 -2.92 23.06 -9.34
CA GLU A 193 -3.87 24.17 -9.30
C GLU A 193 -5.28 23.67 -9.63
N ARG A 194 -6.26 24.25 -8.96
CA ARG A 194 -7.66 23.97 -9.21
C ARG A 194 -8.15 24.92 -10.29
N LEU A 195 -8.32 24.43 -11.51
CA LEU A 195 -8.79 25.24 -12.64
C LEU A 195 -10.31 25.41 -12.62
N SER A 196 -11.06 24.45 -12.02
CA SER A 196 -12.51 24.51 -11.82
C SER A 196 -12.90 23.59 -10.66
N ASP A 197 -14.20 23.56 -10.29
CA ASP A 197 -14.72 22.66 -9.26
C ASP A 197 -14.55 21.18 -9.61
N GLU A 198 -14.37 20.85 -10.88
CA GLU A 198 -14.23 19.48 -11.40
C GLU A 198 -12.82 19.17 -11.93
N GLN A 199 -11.94 20.17 -12.11
CA GLN A 199 -10.66 20.00 -12.78
C GLN A 199 -9.49 20.47 -11.92
N VAL A 200 -8.68 19.53 -11.48
CA VAL A 200 -7.38 19.75 -10.80
C VAL A 200 -6.29 19.28 -11.74
N THR A 201 -5.35 20.16 -12.07
CA THR A 201 -4.26 19.85 -13.01
C THR A 201 -2.91 20.20 -12.37
N ILE A 202 -1.89 19.41 -12.67
CA ILE A 202 -0.50 19.73 -12.29
C ILE A 202 -0.03 20.85 -13.23
N THR A 203 0.19 22.04 -12.68
CA THR A 203 0.55 23.23 -13.48
C THR A 203 2.03 23.49 -13.51
N SER A 204 2.78 23.10 -12.50
CA SER A 204 4.23 23.34 -12.40
C SER A 204 4.94 22.28 -11.58
N ILE A 205 6.25 22.25 -11.68
CA ILE A 205 7.15 21.43 -10.85
C ILE A 205 8.02 22.38 -10.02
N ILE A 206 7.99 22.18 -8.71
CA ILE A 206 8.88 22.88 -7.75
C ILE A 206 10.11 22.01 -7.57
N GLY A 207 11.27 22.55 -7.92
CA GLY A 207 12.55 21.85 -7.92
C GLY A 207 13.14 21.72 -9.33
N ASP A 208 14.40 21.29 -9.39
CA ASP A 208 15.17 21.16 -10.62
C ASP A 208 15.11 19.72 -11.14
N VAL A 209 14.57 19.54 -12.36
CA VAL A 209 14.42 18.25 -13.04
C VAL A 209 15.05 18.25 -14.45
N ALA A 210 15.53 19.40 -14.94
CA ALA A 210 16.05 19.53 -16.29
C ALA A 210 17.35 18.70 -16.48
N GLY A 211 17.36 17.84 -17.49
CA GLY A 211 18.48 16.94 -17.79
C GLY A 211 18.71 15.83 -16.76
N ARG A 212 17.83 15.67 -15.78
CA ARG A 212 17.93 14.66 -14.71
C ARG A 212 17.14 13.41 -15.02
N ASP A 213 17.55 12.30 -14.45
CA ASP A 213 16.69 11.12 -14.29
C ASP A 213 15.77 11.37 -13.11
N VAL A 214 14.57 10.82 -13.19
CA VAL A 214 13.52 11.06 -12.21
C VAL A 214 13.00 9.74 -11.65
N ILE A 215 12.76 9.69 -10.33
CA ILE A 215 11.93 8.67 -9.70
C ILE A 215 10.64 9.34 -9.23
N VAL A 216 9.53 9.06 -9.89
CA VAL A 216 8.20 9.51 -9.45
C VAL A 216 7.70 8.56 -8.38
N LEU A 217 7.39 9.07 -7.18
CA LEU A 217 6.83 8.27 -6.09
C LEU A 217 5.38 8.66 -5.82
N ASP A 218 4.48 7.68 -5.87
CA ASP A 218 3.10 7.82 -5.42
C ASP A 218 2.75 6.74 -4.38
N ASP A 219 1.69 6.90 -3.62
CA ASP A 219 1.18 5.87 -2.71
C ASP A 219 0.41 4.80 -3.48
N GLU A 220 -0.38 5.21 -4.48
CA GLU A 220 -1.29 4.34 -5.22
C GLU A 220 -1.43 4.79 -6.68
N ILE A 221 -1.33 3.84 -7.61
CA ILE A 221 -1.65 4.07 -9.02
C ILE A 221 -2.92 3.29 -9.39
N ALA A 222 -4.05 4.01 -9.43
CA ALA A 222 -5.33 3.46 -9.91
C ALA A 222 -5.47 3.68 -11.42
N ARG A 223 -6.15 4.75 -11.87
CA ARG A 223 -6.32 5.07 -13.30
C ARG A 223 -5.06 5.64 -13.96
N GLY A 224 -4.06 6.03 -13.19
CA GLY A 224 -2.80 6.57 -13.68
C GLY A 224 -2.87 7.99 -14.26
N THR A 225 -3.99 8.72 -14.11
CA THR A 225 -4.15 10.08 -14.64
C THR A 225 -3.12 11.04 -14.05
N THR A 226 -2.95 11.03 -12.73
CA THR A 226 -1.94 11.85 -12.03
C THR A 226 -0.52 11.55 -12.54
N ILE A 227 -0.20 10.27 -12.77
CA ILE A 227 1.11 9.87 -13.31
C ILE A 227 1.30 10.37 -14.74
N LEU A 228 0.29 10.23 -15.60
CA LEU A 228 0.39 10.73 -16.98
C LEU A 228 0.52 12.26 -17.03
N GLU A 229 -0.16 12.99 -16.15
CA GLU A 229 -0.04 14.44 -16.03
C GLU A 229 1.38 14.85 -15.59
N ILE A 230 1.93 14.23 -14.54
CA ILE A 230 3.28 14.58 -14.09
C ILE A 230 4.33 14.22 -15.15
N LEU A 231 4.19 13.10 -15.87
CA LEU A 231 5.06 12.72 -16.97
C LEU A 231 5.08 13.80 -18.07
N ALA A 232 3.92 14.33 -18.46
CA ALA A 232 3.83 15.40 -19.43
C ALA A 232 4.62 16.66 -18.96
N ARG A 233 4.47 17.05 -17.68
CA ARG A 233 5.21 18.20 -17.12
C ARG A 233 6.71 17.94 -16.99
N LEU A 234 7.11 16.72 -16.64
CA LEU A 234 8.52 16.34 -16.59
C LEU A 234 9.17 16.42 -17.96
N ARG A 235 8.46 15.96 -19.00
CA ARG A 235 8.91 16.07 -20.40
C ARG A 235 9.06 17.52 -20.84
N GLU A 236 8.07 18.38 -20.55
CA GLU A 236 8.11 19.82 -20.84
C GLU A 236 9.30 20.52 -20.13
N ARG A 237 9.68 20.05 -18.95
CA ARG A 237 10.81 20.56 -18.18
C ARG A 237 12.15 19.92 -18.54
N GLY A 238 12.19 19.03 -19.55
CA GLY A 238 13.40 18.42 -20.05
C GLY A 238 14.00 17.34 -19.15
N ALA A 239 13.19 16.62 -18.38
CA ALA A 239 13.65 15.42 -17.67
C ALA A 239 14.16 14.38 -18.68
N ARG A 240 15.25 13.67 -18.33
CA ARG A 240 15.93 12.75 -19.24
C ARG A 240 15.22 11.39 -19.33
N SER A 241 14.89 10.83 -18.20
CA SER A 241 14.18 9.54 -18.09
C SER A 241 13.37 9.48 -16.79
N VAL A 242 12.40 8.58 -16.73
CA VAL A 242 11.53 8.47 -15.58
C VAL A 242 11.40 6.99 -15.14
N ARG A 243 11.62 6.74 -13.87
CA ARG A 243 11.19 5.54 -13.17
C ARG A 243 9.99 5.90 -12.29
N ILE A 244 9.06 5.00 -12.14
CA ILE A 244 7.85 5.23 -11.36
C ILE A 244 7.81 4.21 -10.24
N ALA A 245 7.54 4.64 -9.02
CA ALA A 245 7.38 3.75 -7.88
C ALA A 245 6.07 4.05 -7.14
N CYS A 246 5.36 3.01 -6.73
CA CYS A 246 4.20 3.14 -5.83
C CYS A 246 4.09 1.94 -4.89
N THR A 247 3.40 2.12 -3.77
CA THR A 247 3.06 0.98 -2.92
C THR A 247 1.97 0.14 -3.56
N HIS A 248 0.84 0.75 -3.93
CA HIS A 248 -0.35 0.03 -4.40
C HIS A 248 -0.53 0.18 -5.91
N GLY A 249 -0.16 -0.86 -6.66
CA GLY A 249 -0.38 -0.92 -8.10
C GLY A 249 -1.76 -1.48 -8.44
N LEU A 250 -2.80 -0.64 -8.47
CA LEU A 250 -4.16 -1.07 -8.82
C LEU A 250 -4.40 -1.17 -10.32
N PHE A 251 -3.72 -0.35 -11.10
CA PHE A 251 -3.66 -0.31 -12.57
C PHE A 251 -5.00 -0.49 -13.29
N SER A 252 -6.10 0.06 -12.73
CA SER A 252 -7.42 -0.02 -13.35
C SER A 252 -7.48 0.63 -14.74
N ASP A 253 -8.43 0.18 -15.55
CA ASP A 253 -8.70 0.74 -16.89
C ASP A 253 -7.47 0.75 -17.82
N GLY A 254 -6.56 -0.23 -17.69
CA GLY A 254 -5.36 -0.32 -18.52
C GLY A 254 -4.30 0.76 -18.24
N ALA A 255 -4.29 1.31 -17.03
CA ALA A 255 -3.36 2.36 -16.63
C ALA A 255 -1.90 1.96 -16.84
N LEU A 256 -1.52 0.73 -16.47
CA LEU A 256 -0.17 0.22 -16.65
C LEU A 256 0.31 0.33 -18.10
N LYS A 257 -0.51 -0.12 -19.05
CA LYS A 257 -0.17 -0.07 -20.50
C LYS A 257 0.00 1.37 -20.98
N ARG A 258 -0.90 2.29 -20.54
CA ARG A 258 -0.81 3.71 -20.93
C ARG A 258 0.45 4.39 -20.35
N ILE A 259 0.81 4.07 -19.13
CA ILE A 259 2.01 4.62 -18.48
C ILE A 259 3.27 4.02 -19.12
N ALA A 260 3.32 2.70 -19.30
CA ALA A 260 4.46 2.02 -19.89
C ALA A 260 4.69 2.39 -21.37
N ALA A 261 3.66 2.85 -22.09
CA ALA A 261 3.78 3.33 -23.46
C ALA A 261 4.46 4.72 -23.57
N GLN A 262 4.67 5.44 -22.45
CA GLN A 262 5.38 6.72 -22.51
C GLN A 262 6.87 6.48 -22.75
N PRO A 263 7.47 7.16 -23.73
CA PRO A 263 8.85 6.88 -24.17
C PRO A 263 9.89 7.14 -23.10
N GLU A 264 9.66 8.12 -22.21
CA GLU A 264 10.55 8.44 -21.10
C GLU A 264 10.49 7.44 -19.95
N VAL A 265 9.48 6.59 -19.86
CA VAL A 265 9.30 5.63 -18.76
C VAL A 265 10.21 4.42 -18.99
N GLN A 266 11.17 4.22 -18.11
CA GLN A 266 12.09 3.08 -18.15
C GLN A 266 11.57 1.90 -17.32
N GLU A 267 10.99 2.18 -16.15
CA GLU A 267 10.64 1.19 -15.16
C GLU A 267 9.41 1.65 -14.35
N ILE A 268 8.59 0.70 -13.96
CA ILE A 268 7.47 0.87 -13.04
C ILE A 268 7.63 -0.15 -11.91
N VAL A 269 7.74 0.32 -10.69
CA VAL A 269 7.90 -0.51 -9.50
C VAL A 269 6.65 -0.40 -8.64
N CYS A 270 6.06 -1.51 -8.28
CA CYS A 270 5.01 -1.54 -7.26
C CYS A 270 5.24 -2.68 -6.28
N THR A 271 4.50 -2.70 -5.18
CA THR A 271 4.57 -3.82 -4.26
C THR A 271 3.47 -4.85 -4.53
N ASN A 272 3.62 -6.05 -3.96
CA ASN A 272 2.56 -7.06 -3.93
C ASN A 272 1.54 -6.85 -2.80
N SER A 273 1.38 -5.63 -2.30
CA SER A 273 0.31 -5.29 -1.34
C SER A 273 -1.11 -5.49 -1.89
N VAL A 274 -1.24 -5.50 -3.22
CA VAL A 274 -2.40 -5.93 -4.01
C VAL A 274 -1.95 -6.95 -5.03
N ALA A 275 -2.81 -7.91 -5.35
CA ALA A 275 -2.53 -8.89 -6.40
C ALA A 275 -2.46 -8.20 -7.76
N ILE A 276 -1.40 -8.47 -8.51
CA ILE A 276 -1.28 -8.06 -9.91
C ILE A 276 -1.77 -9.20 -10.79
N GLY A 277 -2.82 -8.96 -11.56
CA GLY A 277 -3.38 -9.95 -12.48
C GLY A 277 -2.41 -10.31 -13.60
N GLU A 278 -2.52 -11.52 -14.16
CA GLU A 278 -1.67 -11.95 -15.27
C GLU A 278 -1.80 -11.05 -16.52
N THR A 279 -2.98 -10.48 -16.75
CA THR A 279 -3.24 -9.54 -17.84
C THR A 279 -2.62 -8.17 -17.65
N GLU A 280 -2.17 -7.87 -16.43
CA GLU A 280 -1.52 -6.61 -16.03
C GLU A 280 0.00 -6.76 -15.92
N ARG A 281 0.58 -7.85 -16.42
CA ARG A 281 2.02 -8.02 -16.54
C ARG A 281 2.56 -7.22 -17.72
N HIS A 282 3.68 -6.55 -17.48
CA HIS A 282 4.40 -5.77 -18.49
C HIS A 282 5.92 -5.90 -18.23
N GLU A 283 6.72 -5.91 -19.31
CA GLU A 283 8.19 -6.04 -19.19
C GLU A 283 8.86 -4.97 -18.34
N ARG A 284 8.26 -3.76 -18.27
CA ARG A 284 8.75 -2.64 -17.44
C ARG A 284 8.19 -2.65 -16.02
N LEU A 285 7.32 -3.61 -15.66
CA LEU A 285 6.74 -3.70 -14.33
C LEU A 285 7.58 -4.63 -13.45
N HIS A 286 8.04 -4.11 -12.33
CA HIS A 286 8.70 -4.86 -11.26
C HIS A 286 7.81 -4.86 -10.02
N VAL A 287 7.49 -6.06 -9.53
CA VAL A 287 6.68 -6.23 -8.32
C VAL A 287 7.59 -6.69 -7.19
N ILE A 288 7.71 -5.87 -6.17
CA ILE A 288 8.52 -6.15 -4.98
C ILE A 288 7.63 -6.66 -3.83
N SER A 289 8.17 -7.57 -3.02
CA SER A 289 7.40 -8.16 -1.93
C SER A 289 7.42 -7.30 -0.68
N VAL A 290 6.24 -7.16 -0.05
CA VAL A 290 6.07 -6.59 1.30
C VAL A 290 5.81 -7.68 2.36
N ALA A 291 5.84 -8.95 1.97
CA ALA A 291 5.61 -10.05 2.89
C ALA A 291 6.62 -10.09 4.05
N PRO A 292 7.93 -9.82 3.85
CA PRO A 292 8.88 -9.78 4.98
C PRO A 292 8.51 -8.74 6.02
N ALA A 293 8.14 -7.52 5.60
CA ALA A 293 7.76 -6.44 6.51
C ALA A 293 6.45 -6.74 7.26
N LEU A 294 5.45 -7.29 6.56
CA LEU A 294 4.19 -7.70 7.17
C LEU A 294 4.38 -8.88 8.14
N ALA A 295 5.19 -9.86 7.78
CA ALA A 295 5.51 -11.01 8.65
C ALA A 295 6.21 -10.55 9.94
N GLU A 296 7.20 -9.68 9.83
CA GLU A 296 7.89 -9.14 11.00
C GLU A 296 6.95 -8.33 11.91
N ALA A 297 6.05 -7.53 11.33
CA ALA A 297 5.03 -6.82 12.11
C ALA A 297 4.08 -7.80 12.82
N ILE A 298 3.60 -8.85 12.12
CA ILE A 298 2.75 -9.90 12.70
C ILE A 298 3.48 -10.61 13.85
N ARG A 299 4.76 -11.00 13.66
CA ARG A 299 5.57 -11.63 14.69
C ARG A 299 5.66 -10.74 15.94
N ARG A 300 5.99 -9.46 15.78
CA ARG A 300 6.08 -8.50 16.90
C ARG A 300 4.76 -8.31 17.62
N ILE A 301 3.65 -8.17 16.87
CA ILE A 301 2.30 -8.08 17.45
C ILE A 301 1.99 -9.34 18.27
N HIS A 302 2.30 -10.51 17.73
CA HIS A 302 2.08 -11.79 18.41
C HIS A 302 2.90 -11.91 19.70
N GLU A 303 4.17 -11.56 19.66
CA GLU A 303 5.11 -11.66 20.77
C GLU A 303 4.98 -10.51 21.77
N GLY A 304 4.19 -9.47 21.46
CA GLY A 304 4.02 -8.28 22.30
C GLY A 304 5.22 -7.33 22.23
N GLU A 305 5.99 -7.40 21.15
CA GLU A 305 7.12 -6.50 20.89
C GLU A 305 6.66 -5.20 20.23
N SER A 306 7.52 -4.16 20.30
CA SER A 306 7.23 -2.87 19.66
C SER A 306 7.33 -2.98 18.14
N VAL A 307 6.24 -2.65 17.45
CA VAL A 307 6.21 -2.48 15.99
C VAL A 307 6.88 -1.16 15.59
N SER A 308 7.00 -0.19 16.50
CA SER A 308 7.60 1.14 16.21
C SER A 308 9.03 1.06 15.69
N ALA A 309 9.79 0.01 16.05
CA ALA A 309 11.14 -0.18 15.51
C ALA A 309 11.16 -0.35 13.99
N LEU A 310 10.06 -0.80 13.37
CA LEU A 310 9.93 -0.92 11.91
C LEU A 310 9.72 0.44 11.22
N PHE A 311 9.36 1.48 11.98
CA PHE A 311 9.14 2.84 11.48
C PHE A 311 10.37 3.75 11.65
N HIS A 312 11.31 3.37 12.52
CA HIS A 312 12.44 4.23 12.89
C HIS A 312 13.67 4.13 12.00
N ASP A 313 13.70 3.22 11.03
CA ASP A 313 14.78 3.11 10.05
C ASP A 313 14.76 4.28 9.03
N GLN A 314 14.91 5.51 9.56
CA GLN A 314 15.16 6.73 8.77
C GLN A 314 16.65 6.90 8.44
N GLU A 315 17.50 5.93 8.80
CA GLU A 315 18.90 5.97 8.42
C GLU A 315 19.06 5.75 6.90
N PRO A 316 19.95 6.51 6.25
CA PRO A 316 20.26 6.28 4.85
C PRO A 316 20.72 4.84 4.62
N LEU A 317 20.20 4.16 3.61
CA LEU A 317 20.66 2.83 3.20
C LEU A 317 22.10 2.86 2.70
N PHE A 318 22.59 4.05 2.29
CA PHE A 318 23.95 4.30 1.84
C PHE A 318 24.73 5.01 2.95
N ARG A 319 25.58 4.26 3.67
CA ARG A 319 26.71 4.83 4.41
C ARG A 319 27.87 4.97 3.42
N GLY A 320 28.06 6.16 2.88
CA GLY A 320 29.30 6.42 2.15
C GLY A 320 29.16 7.39 0.99
N GLN A 321 29.35 8.63 1.32
CA GLN A 321 30.25 9.62 0.78
C GLN A 321 29.86 10.96 1.39
N ASP A 322 30.70 11.47 2.29
CA ASP A 322 30.63 12.86 2.71
C ASP A 322 30.65 13.73 1.44
N PRO A 323 29.79 14.75 1.34
CA PRO A 323 29.87 15.68 0.22
C PRO A 323 31.25 16.30 0.23
N PRO A 324 31.90 16.48 -0.93
CA PRO A 324 33.15 17.23 -0.98
C PRO A 324 32.89 18.63 -0.45
N GLY A 325 33.71 19.03 0.56
CA GLY A 325 33.68 20.29 1.26
C GLY A 325 33.87 21.51 0.36
#